data_da5c8bd38a11c845afc4ce3e53954def
#
_entry.id   da5c8bd38a11c845afc4ce3e53954def
#
_cell.length_a   1.000
_cell.length_b   1.000
_cell.length_c   1.000
_cell.angle_alpha   90.00
_cell.angle_beta   90.00
_cell.angle_gamma   90.00
#
_symmetry.space_group_name_H-M   'P 1'
#
loop_
_entity.id
_entity.type
_entity.pdbx_description
1 polymer ?
#
loop_
_entity_poly.entity_id
_entity_poly.type
_entity_poly.pdbx_seq_one_letter_code
_entity_poly.pdbx_strand_id
1 'polypeptide(L)'
;MLAKPIDSIGFVSNFDPELAAMMDREFSRQKDGLELIASENFASPAVMAAMGSVLTNKYAEGLPGKRYYGGCHVVDEIEQLCIDRAKACFGAEFANVQPHSGAQANMAVQLALLQPGDTMMGMSLANGGHLTHGSPANMSGKYYNVFSYDVNHETGLIDYDQIRDMAKKCQPKLIIAGASAYPRAIDFKLFADIAHEVGAVFMVDMAHIAGLVAGGAHMSPVPYADIVTTTTHKTLRGPRGGMILAREEFAKKLNSGVFPGTQGGPLEHIIAAKAVCLKEAMAPEFKTYAHNVVRNAKVMAQALLEEGFDLVTGGTDNHLMLTDLRPMNITGKELQIRCDFNHITLNKNAIPGDPQKPSVTSGVRIGTAAVTTRGLGEEEMKQIARCVALTARDFEGTQAEVQATVAEICRKFPMYI
;
A
#
# COMPACT_ATOMS: atom_id res chain seq x y z
N MET A 1 -5.40 20.47 6.36
CA MET A 1 -6.35 20.64 5.22
C MET A 1 -5.61 20.53 3.92
N LEU A 2 -6.13 19.76 2.96
CA LEU A 2 -5.57 19.67 1.61
C LEU A 2 -5.97 20.94 0.83
N ALA A 3 -4.98 21.68 0.31
CA ALA A 3 -5.23 22.86 -0.52
C ALA A 3 -5.98 22.48 -1.80
N LYS A 4 -6.60 23.46 -2.45
CA LYS A 4 -7.34 23.27 -3.70
C LYS A 4 -6.40 22.75 -4.81
N PRO A 5 -6.74 21.67 -5.54
CA PRO A 5 -5.95 21.21 -6.67
C PRO A 5 -6.04 22.20 -7.84
N ILE A 6 -5.12 22.04 -8.78
CA ILE A 6 -5.25 22.68 -10.09
C ILE A 6 -6.55 22.18 -10.73
N ASP A 7 -7.30 23.06 -11.37
CA ASP A 7 -8.56 22.70 -12.04
C ASP A 7 -8.30 21.88 -13.33
N SER A 8 -7.85 20.66 -13.14
CA SER A 8 -7.61 19.73 -14.25
C SER A 8 -8.91 19.28 -14.93
N ILE A 9 -10.01 19.20 -14.19
CA ILE A 9 -11.32 18.82 -14.71
C ILE A 9 -11.83 19.93 -15.65
N GLY A 10 -11.72 21.20 -15.23
CA GLY A 10 -12.08 22.32 -16.09
C GLY A 10 -11.24 22.40 -17.37
N PHE A 11 -9.94 22.09 -17.30
CA PHE A 11 -9.11 22.00 -18.50
C PHE A 11 -9.55 20.90 -19.45
N VAL A 12 -9.84 19.69 -18.94
CA VAL A 12 -10.29 18.57 -19.77
C VAL A 12 -11.66 18.87 -20.38
N SER A 13 -12.56 19.51 -19.65
CA SER A 13 -13.90 19.86 -20.11
C SER A 13 -13.92 20.71 -21.38
N ASN A 14 -12.88 21.48 -21.64
CA ASN A 14 -12.76 22.27 -22.86
C ASN A 14 -12.53 21.43 -24.12
N PHE A 15 -12.05 20.19 -23.99
CA PHE A 15 -11.70 19.30 -25.09
C PHE A 15 -12.56 18.04 -25.11
N ASP A 16 -12.86 17.49 -23.95
CA ASP A 16 -13.60 16.26 -23.77
C ASP A 16 -14.58 16.40 -22.59
N PRO A 17 -15.75 16.99 -22.84
CA PRO A 17 -16.75 17.18 -21.79
C PRO A 17 -17.34 15.85 -21.28
N GLU A 18 -17.33 14.78 -22.08
CA GLU A 18 -17.82 13.47 -21.67
C GLU A 18 -16.87 12.87 -20.60
N LEU A 19 -15.57 12.86 -20.85
CA LEU A 19 -14.57 12.42 -19.87
C LEU A 19 -14.58 13.31 -18.62
N ALA A 20 -14.64 14.63 -18.79
CA ALA A 20 -14.67 15.57 -17.68
C ALA A 20 -15.88 15.32 -16.76
N ALA A 21 -17.04 15.01 -17.30
CA ALA A 21 -18.23 14.65 -16.52
C ALA A 21 -18.03 13.33 -15.71
N MET A 22 -17.25 12.38 -16.23
CA MET A 22 -16.89 11.16 -15.49
C MET A 22 -15.90 11.47 -14.35
N MET A 23 -14.90 12.31 -14.62
CA MET A 23 -13.91 12.76 -13.63
C MET A 23 -14.60 13.53 -12.49
N ASP A 24 -15.57 14.36 -12.79
CA ASP A 24 -16.35 15.12 -11.80
C ASP A 24 -17.20 14.18 -10.90
N ARG A 25 -17.81 13.15 -11.49
CA ARG A 25 -18.51 12.12 -10.69
C ARG A 25 -17.58 11.36 -9.75
N GLU A 26 -16.37 10.99 -10.21
CA GLU A 26 -15.38 10.34 -9.33
C GLU A 26 -14.87 11.30 -8.24
N PHE A 27 -14.65 12.58 -8.57
CA PHE A 27 -14.31 13.58 -7.56
C PHE A 27 -15.43 13.75 -6.52
N SER A 28 -16.69 13.79 -6.95
CA SER A 28 -17.85 13.84 -6.05
C SER A 28 -17.93 12.59 -5.17
N ARG A 29 -17.72 11.39 -5.74
CA ARG A 29 -17.69 10.14 -4.99
C ARG A 29 -16.64 10.17 -3.86
N GLN A 30 -15.42 10.61 -4.16
CA GLN A 30 -14.35 10.73 -3.16
C GLN A 30 -14.64 11.80 -2.11
N LYS A 31 -15.18 12.94 -2.53
CA LYS A 31 -15.50 14.07 -1.66
C LYS A 31 -16.63 13.74 -0.67
N ASP A 32 -17.67 13.09 -1.17
CA ASP A 32 -18.92 12.88 -0.44
C ASP A 32 -18.99 11.49 0.26
N GLY A 33 -17.93 10.67 0.12
CA GLY A 33 -17.79 9.37 0.77
C GLY A 33 -16.61 9.28 1.73
N LEU A 34 -16.59 8.20 2.52
CA LEU A 34 -15.51 7.84 3.44
C LEU A 34 -14.68 6.70 2.84
N GLU A 35 -13.40 6.96 2.60
CA GLU A 35 -12.47 5.99 2.02
C GLU A 35 -11.75 5.20 3.11
N LEU A 36 -12.08 3.92 3.23
CA LEU A 36 -11.51 2.99 4.21
C LEU A 36 -10.73 1.83 3.57
N ILE A 37 -10.51 1.86 2.25
CA ILE A 37 -9.61 0.89 1.62
C ILE A 37 -8.17 1.16 2.11
N ALA A 38 -7.57 0.18 2.78
CA ALA A 38 -6.27 0.33 3.44
C ALA A 38 -5.11 0.65 2.48
N SER A 39 -5.28 0.39 1.18
CA SER A 39 -4.30 0.66 0.13
C SER A 39 -4.54 1.97 -0.62
N GLU A 40 -5.51 2.79 -0.20
CA GLU A 40 -5.82 4.07 -0.82
C GLU A 40 -5.47 5.26 0.09
N ASN A 41 -5.27 6.41 -0.56
CA ASN A 41 -4.98 7.68 0.11
C ASN A 41 -5.22 8.85 -0.85
N PHE A 42 -5.20 10.07 -0.31
CA PHE A 42 -5.36 11.30 -1.07
C PHE A 42 -4.01 11.97 -1.27
N ALA A 43 -3.55 12.04 -2.53
CA ALA A 43 -2.33 12.74 -2.89
C ALA A 43 -2.49 14.26 -2.72
N SER A 44 -1.39 14.96 -2.41
CA SER A 44 -1.44 16.41 -2.35
C SER A 44 -1.61 17.05 -3.72
N PRO A 45 -2.13 18.29 -3.81
CA PRO A 45 -2.19 19.04 -5.07
C PRO A 45 -0.84 19.19 -5.75
N ALA A 46 0.26 19.30 -4.99
CA ALA A 46 1.61 19.40 -5.53
C ALA A 46 2.06 18.09 -6.20
N VAL A 47 1.72 16.94 -5.62
CA VAL A 47 1.94 15.63 -6.24
C VAL A 47 1.17 15.51 -7.55
N MET A 48 -0.13 15.86 -7.55
CA MET A 48 -0.97 15.81 -8.75
C MET A 48 -0.49 16.78 -9.85
N ALA A 49 -0.05 17.98 -9.48
CA ALA A 49 0.51 18.95 -10.42
C ALA A 49 1.81 18.44 -11.10
N ALA A 50 2.66 17.79 -10.36
CA ALA A 50 3.88 17.18 -10.93
C ALA A 50 3.55 16.05 -11.91
N MET A 51 2.53 15.24 -11.60
CA MET A 51 2.04 14.17 -12.50
C MET A 51 1.51 14.72 -13.83
N GLY A 52 0.85 15.87 -13.83
CA GLY A 52 0.31 16.53 -15.03
C GLY A 52 1.29 17.46 -15.75
N SER A 53 2.59 17.33 -15.51
CA SER A 53 3.61 18.25 -16.06
C SER A 53 4.10 17.85 -17.46
N VAL A 54 4.83 18.77 -18.11
CA VAL A 54 5.49 18.56 -19.42
C VAL A 54 6.53 17.43 -19.42
N LEU A 55 6.93 16.94 -18.26
CA LEU A 55 7.87 15.82 -18.12
C LEU A 55 7.33 14.52 -18.75
N THR A 56 6.02 14.41 -18.95
CA THR A 56 5.41 13.28 -19.69
C THR A 56 5.91 13.18 -21.13
N ASN A 57 6.41 14.27 -21.72
CA ASN A 57 6.88 14.30 -23.11
C ASN A 57 8.29 13.69 -23.27
N LYS A 58 9.05 13.48 -22.18
CA LYS A 58 10.44 13.10 -22.25
C LYS A 58 10.66 11.59 -22.21
N TYR A 59 11.35 11.07 -23.21
CA TYR A 59 11.81 9.68 -23.27
C TYR A 59 13.26 9.59 -22.74
N ALA A 60 13.52 8.79 -21.67
CA ALA A 60 14.77 8.78 -20.94
C ALA A 60 15.26 7.38 -20.53
N GLU A 61 15.27 6.40 -21.48
CA GLU A 61 15.83 5.06 -21.21
C GLU A 61 17.26 5.13 -20.68
N GLY A 62 17.56 4.28 -19.72
CA GLY A 62 18.82 4.25 -18.99
C GLY A 62 18.68 4.86 -17.58
N LEU A 63 19.79 5.29 -17.03
CA LEU A 63 19.90 5.86 -15.70
C LEU A 63 20.47 7.29 -15.78
N PRO A 64 20.35 8.13 -14.75
CA PRO A 64 20.96 9.45 -14.71
C PRO A 64 22.44 9.41 -15.11
N GLY A 65 22.83 10.27 -16.05
CA GLY A 65 24.17 10.33 -16.61
C GLY A 65 24.55 9.18 -17.57
N LYS A 66 23.66 8.18 -17.77
CA LYS A 66 23.88 7.02 -18.63
C LYS A 66 22.63 6.72 -19.45
N ARG A 67 22.13 7.70 -20.21
CA ARG A 67 20.93 7.60 -21.03
C ARG A 67 21.24 7.13 -22.46
N TYR A 68 20.25 6.50 -23.06
CA TYR A 68 20.30 6.10 -24.48
C TYR A 68 19.82 7.22 -25.40
N TYR A 69 19.24 8.29 -24.87
CA TYR A 69 18.67 9.42 -25.62
C TYR A 69 19.32 10.74 -25.23
N GLY A 70 19.37 11.68 -26.17
CA GLY A 70 19.82 13.05 -25.92
C GLY A 70 18.76 13.87 -25.15
N GLY A 71 19.15 15.04 -24.65
CA GLY A 71 18.26 16.00 -23.99
C GLY A 71 17.79 15.58 -22.60
N CYS A 72 18.53 14.71 -21.91
CA CYS A 72 18.11 14.17 -20.61
C CYS A 72 18.71 14.91 -19.40
N HIS A 73 19.57 15.92 -19.60
CA HIS A 73 20.28 16.58 -18.50
C HIS A 73 19.38 17.12 -17.40
N VAL A 74 18.18 17.64 -17.74
CA VAL A 74 17.22 18.15 -16.72
C VAL A 74 16.51 17.01 -16.00
N VAL A 75 16.06 15.97 -16.73
CA VAL A 75 15.41 14.82 -16.07
C VAL A 75 16.40 14.00 -15.27
N ASP A 76 17.69 14.01 -15.61
CA ASP A 76 18.74 13.41 -14.78
C ASP A 76 18.81 14.08 -13.40
N GLU A 77 18.72 15.41 -13.35
CA GLU A 77 18.69 16.16 -12.08
C GLU A 77 17.42 15.84 -11.27
N ILE A 78 16.26 15.70 -11.94
CA ILE A 78 14.98 15.36 -11.30
C ILE A 78 15.01 13.95 -10.72
N GLU A 79 15.47 12.98 -11.51
CA GLU A 79 15.57 11.60 -11.05
C GLU A 79 16.61 11.46 -9.94
N GLN A 80 17.77 12.11 -10.04
CA GLN A 80 18.78 12.13 -8.99
C GLN A 80 18.23 12.74 -7.69
N LEU A 81 17.50 13.86 -7.77
CA LEU A 81 16.84 14.46 -6.61
C LEU A 81 15.85 13.49 -5.94
N CYS A 82 15.10 12.72 -6.75
CA CYS A 82 14.18 11.72 -6.23
C CYS A 82 14.93 10.57 -5.53
N ILE A 83 16.03 10.08 -6.12
CA ILE A 83 16.91 9.06 -5.54
C ILE A 83 17.46 9.53 -4.19
N ASP A 84 18.02 10.76 -4.14
CA ASP A 84 18.61 11.31 -2.93
C ASP A 84 17.57 11.45 -1.81
N ARG A 85 16.37 11.92 -2.15
CA ARG A 85 15.25 12.00 -1.20
C ARG A 85 14.78 10.64 -0.71
N ALA A 86 14.74 9.64 -1.57
CA ALA A 86 14.37 8.26 -1.19
C ALA A 86 15.40 7.68 -0.20
N LYS A 87 16.69 7.85 -0.51
CA LYS A 87 17.79 7.44 0.39
C LYS A 87 17.70 8.16 1.74
N ALA A 88 17.52 9.47 1.74
CA ALA A 88 17.43 10.27 2.95
C ALA A 88 16.18 9.94 3.80
N CYS A 89 15.03 9.75 3.16
CA CYS A 89 13.76 9.47 3.82
C CYS A 89 13.77 8.11 4.57
N PHE A 90 14.41 7.10 3.99
CA PHE A 90 14.38 5.74 4.51
C PHE A 90 15.72 5.25 5.10
N GLY A 91 16.79 6.03 4.99
CA GLY A 91 18.13 5.63 5.44
C GLY A 91 18.75 4.52 4.59
N ALA A 92 18.45 4.45 3.29
CA ALA A 92 18.94 3.41 2.41
C ALA A 92 20.26 3.81 1.73
N GLU A 93 21.12 2.82 1.44
CA GLU A 93 22.39 3.03 0.72
C GLU A 93 22.15 3.26 -0.77
N PHE A 94 21.18 2.54 -1.35
CA PHE A 94 20.79 2.56 -2.75
C PHE A 94 19.30 2.78 -2.91
N ALA A 95 18.89 3.48 -3.98
CA ALA A 95 17.51 3.60 -4.40
C ALA A 95 17.39 3.57 -5.93
N ASN A 96 16.36 2.88 -6.44
CA ASN A 96 15.89 2.98 -7.82
C ASN A 96 14.43 3.44 -7.80
N VAL A 97 14.15 4.59 -8.42
CA VAL A 97 12.83 5.25 -8.39
C VAL A 97 12.03 5.06 -9.68
N GLN A 98 12.57 4.29 -10.64
CA GLN A 98 11.94 4.07 -11.94
C GLN A 98 10.77 3.06 -11.95
N PRO A 99 10.60 2.09 -11.03
CA PRO A 99 9.50 1.15 -11.11
C PRO A 99 8.14 1.86 -11.25
N HIS A 100 7.37 1.44 -12.27
CA HIS A 100 6.05 2.02 -12.57
C HIS A 100 4.99 1.67 -11.51
N SER A 101 5.20 0.57 -10.79
CA SER A 101 4.33 0.09 -9.72
C SER A 101 5.11 -0.75 -8.70
N GLY A 102 4.51 -1.03 -7.54
CA GLY A 102 5.07 -1.99 -6.58
C GLY A 102 5.21 -3.40 -7.17
N ALA A 103 4.25 -3.84 -8.00
CA ALA A 103 4.34 -5.13 -8.68
C ALA A 103 5.56 -5.22 -9.60
N GLN A 104 5.87 -4.14 -10.35
CA GLN A 104 7.06 -4.09 -11.20
C GLN A 104 8.36 -3.95 -10.40
N ALA A 105 8.34 -3.27 -9.26
CA ALA A 105 9.48 -3.26 -8.34
C ALA A 105 9.79 -4.69 -7.85
N ASN A 106 8.79 -5.44 -7.40
CA ASN A 106 8.94 -6.83 -6.97
C ASN A 106 9.43 -7.73 -8.12
N MET A 107 8.85 -7.57 -9.32
CA MET A 107 9.25 -8.30 -10.51
C MET A 107 10.71 -8.02 -10.91
N ALA A 108 11.14 -6.76 -10.85
CA ALA A 108 12.52 -6.38 -11.14
C ALA A 108 13.52 -7.01 -10.15
N VAL A 109 13.18 -7.03 -8.84
CA VAL A 109 14.01 -7.71 -7.84
C VAL A 109 14.07 -9.21 -8.08
N GLN A 110 12.93 -9.86 -8.34
CA GLN A 110 12.88 -11.29 -8.63
C GLN A 110 13.71 -11.65 -9.88
N LEU A 111 13.55 -10.89 -10.96
CA LEU A 111 14.33 -11.09 -12.20
C LEU A 111 15.84 -10.86 -11.98
N ALA A 112 16.22 -9.91 -11.14
CA ALA A 112 17.63 -9.60 -10.86
C ALA A 112 18.33 -10.69 -10.04
N LEU A 113 17.58 -11.45 -9.23
CA LEU A 113 18.13 -12.40 -8.25
C LEU A 113 17.87 -13.86 -8.59
N LEU A 114 16.81 -14.16 -9.32
CA LEU A 114 16.33 -15.53 -9.55
C LEU A 114 16.38 -15.91 -11.02
N GLN A 115 16.58 -17.19 -11.27
CA GLN A 115 16.36 -17.83 -12.57
C GLN A 115 15.01 -18.57 -12.56
N PRO A 116 14.35 -18.79 -13.70
CA PRO A 116 13.16 -19.62 -13.77
C PRO A 116 13.39 -20.99 -13.09
N GLY A 117 12.48 -21.37 -12.20
CA GLY A 117 12.57 -22.58 -11.39
C GLY A 117 13.31 -22.45 -10.08
N ASP A 118 13.96 -21.31 -9.80
CA ASP A 118 14.56 -21.07 -8.49
C ASP A 118 13.50 -21.02 -7.38
N THR A 119 13.88 -21.43 -6.17
CA THR A 119 12.97 -21.45 -5.03
C THR A 119 12.91 -20.10 -4.35
N MET A 120 11.69 -19.63 -4.06
CA MET A 120 11.41 -18.46 -3.24
C MET A 120 10.34 -18.75 -2.18
N MET A 121 10.36 -17.97 -1.11
CA MET A 121 9.33 -17.99 -0.06
C MET A 121 8.63 -16.64 0.06
N GLY A 122 7.32 -16.66 0.30
CA GLY A 122 6.52 -15.46 0.56
C GLY A 122 5.23 -15.81 1.31
N MET A 123 4.60 -14.80 1.92
CA MET A 123 3.29 -15.00 2.58
C MET A 123 2.24 -15.37 1.55
N SER A 124 1.40 -16.37 1.86
CA SER A 124 0.29 -16.76 1.00
C SER A 124 -0.73 -15.62 0.80
N LEU A 125 -1.34 -15.57 -0.38
CA LEU A 125 -2.36 -14.56 -0.69
C LEU A 125 -3.56 -14.67 0.26
N ALA A 126 -3.94 -15.89 0.63
CA ALA A 126 -5.06 -16.16 1.53
C ALA A 126 -4.85 -15.62 2.95
N ASN A 127 -3.59 -15.49 3.38
CA ASN A 127 -3.22 -15.00 4.70
C ASN A 127 -2.68 -13.55 4.68
N GLY A 128 -2.94 -12.81 3.62
CA GLY A 128 -2.62 -11.39 3.53
C GLY A 128 -1.38 -11.04 2.73
N GLY A 129 -0.72 -11.99 2.06
CA GLY A 129 0.37 -11.73 1.12
C GLY A 129 -0.10 -10.92 -0.10
N HIS A 130 0.85 -10.49 -0.93
CA HIS A 130 0.55 -9.83 -2.20
C HIS A 130 0.64 -10.83 -3.36
N LEU A 131 -0.06 -10.57 -4.47
CA LEU A 131 -0.01 -11.41 -5.68
C LEU A 131 1.42 -11.71 -6.12
N THR A 132 2.31 -10.72 -6.06
CA THR A 132 3.72 -10.85 -6.49
C THR A 132 4.62 -11.59 -5.50
N HIS A 133 4.08 -12.06 -4.37
CA HIS A 133 4.83 -12.89 -3.41
C HIS A 133 4.75 -14.39 -3.71
N GLY A 134 4.39 -14.75 -4.95
CA GLY A 134 4.37 -16.14 -5.40
C GLY A 134 2.99 -16.71 -5.70
N SER A 135 1.94 -15.88 -5.81
CA SER A 135 0.61 -16.37 -6.18
C SER A 135 0.64 -17.09 -7.53
N PRO A 136 0.00 -18.28 -7.67
CA PRO A 136 -0.06 -19.03 -8.94
C PRO A 136 -0.68 -18.23 -10.10
N ALA A 137 -1.52 -17.24 -9.81
CA ALA A 137 -2.10 -16.36 -10.82
C ALA A 137 -1.13 -15.29 -11.33
N ASN A 138 -0.05 -15.04 -10.60
CA ASN A 138 0.95 -14.01 -10.90
C ASN A 138 2.17 -14.63 -11.60
N MET A 139 2.94 -13.79 -12.29
CA MET A 139 4.21 -14.16 -12.91
C MET A 139 5.14 -14.88 -11.90
N SER A 140 5.25 -14.38 -10.68
CA SER A 140 6.10 -14.95 -9.64
C SER A 140 5.77 -16.42 -9.35
N GLY A 141 4.49 -16.78 -9.26
CA GLY A 141 4.08 -18.18 -9.07
C GLY A 141 4.14 -19.06 -10.32
N LYS A 142 4.32 -18.45 -11.52
CA LYS A 142 4.47 -19.19 -12.79
C LYS A 142 5.91 -19.47 -13.15
N TYR A 143 6.85 -18.62 -12.75
CA TYR A 143 8.26 -18.71 -13.13
C TYR A 143 9.12 -19.36 -12.06
N TYR A 144 8.74 -19.24 -10.77
CA TYR A 144 9.55 -19.70 -9.65
C TYR A 144 8.88 -20.84 -8.90
N ASN A 145 9.70 -21.64 -8.21
CA ASN A 145 9.23 -22.66 -7.28
C ASN A 145 8.90 -22.00 -5.95
N VAL A 146 7.61 -21.85 -5.64
CA VAL A 146 7.15 -21.05 -4.52
C VAL A 146 6.74 -21.92 -3.33
N PHE A 147 7.29 -21.62 -2.16
CA PHE A 147 6.82 -22.09 -0.86
C PHE A 147 6.16 -20.95 -0.13
N SER A 148 4.85 -21.04 0.07
CA SER A 148 4.11 -20.02 0.81
C SER A 148 4.08 -20.34 2.29
N TYR A 149 4.40 -19.35 3.13
CA TYR A 149 4.14 -19.44 4.57
C TYR A 149 2.80 -18.79 4.91
N ASP A 150 2.18 -19.33 5.96
CA ASP A 150 0.89 -18.89 6.45
C ASP A 150 1.03 -18.26 7.85
N VAL A 151 -0.06 -17.67 8.33
CA VAL A 151 -0.21 -17.32 9.74
C VAL A 151 -0.80 -18.50 10.51
N ASN A 152 -0.61 -18.54 11.81
CA ASN A 152 -1.34 -19.47 12.67
C ASN A 152 -2.84 -19.13 12.61
N HIS A 153 -3.68 -20.10 12.22
CA HIS A 153 -5.11 -19.87 11.98
C HIS A 153 -5.92 -19.60 13.25
N GLU A 154 -5.40 -19.96 14.43
CA GLU A 154 -6.07 -19.69 15.71
C GLU A 154 -5.79 -18.28 16.22
N THR A 155 -4.55 -17.81 16.05
CA THR A 155 -4.11 -16.50 16.56
C THR A 155 -4.09 -15.40 15.51
N GLY A 156 -4.10 -15.76 14.22
CA GLY A 156 -3.87 -14.85 13.09
C GLY A 156 -2.44 -14.31 13.01
N LEU A 157 -1.51 -14.81 13.82
CA LEU A 157 -0.13 -14.31 13.91
C LEU A 157 0.85 -15.12 13.06
N ILE A 158 1.91 -14.46 12.61
CA ILE A 158 3.04 -15.10 11.92
C ILE A 158 3.74 -16.04 12.90
N ASP A 159 3.99 -17.30 12.48
CA ASP A 159 4.77 -18.28 13.19
C ASP A 159 6.19 -18.35 12.62
N TYR A 160 7.12 -17.70 13.29
CA TYR A 160 8.51 -17.58 12.85
C TYR A 160 9.28 -18.90 12.92
N ASP A 161 8.94 -19.80 13.85
CA ASP A 161 9.57 -21.12 13.93
C ASP A 161 9.15 -22.01 12.77
N GLN A 162 7.88 -21.98 12.39
CA GLN A 162 7.38 -22.65 11.18
C GLN A 162 8.07 -22.13 9.91
N ILE A 163 8.26 -20.82 9.80
CA ILE A 163 8.97 -20.19 8.67
C ILE A 163 10.42 -20.66 8.61
N ARG A 164 11.11 -20.70 9.75
CA ARG A 164 12.51 -21.18 9.84
C ARG A 164 12.63 -22.63 9.42
N ASP A 165 11.73 -23.50 9.89
CA ASP A 165 11.73 -24.91 9.52
C ASP A 165 11.44 -25.09 8.02
N MET A 166 10.51 -24.32 7.47
CA MET A 166 10.22 -24.33 6.04
C MET A 166 11.43 -23.86 5.23
N ALA A 167 12.08 -22.76 5.62
CA ALA A 167 13.29 -22.24 4.96
C ALA A 167 14.42 -23.27 4.93
N LYS A 168 14.67 -23.97 6.05
CA LYS A 168 15.65 -25.06 6.14
C LYS A 168 15.33 -26.22 5.20
N LYS A 169 14.06 -26.55 5.02
CA LYS A 169 13.62 -27.66 4.14
C LYS A 169 13.71 -27.30 2.66
N CYS A 170 13.23 -26.11 2.26
CA CYS A 170 13.13 -25.74 0.85
C CYS A 170 14.32 -24.96 0.31
N GLN A 171 15.24 -24.49 1.16
CA GLN A 171 16.48 -23.77 0.78
C GLN A 171 16.21 -22.66 -0.28
N PRO A 172 15.40 -21.65 0.03
CA PRO A 172 15.05 -20.64 -0.93
C PRO A 172 16.23 -19.70 -1.23
N LYS A 173 16.28 -19.14 -2.42
CA LYS A 173 17.22 -18.07 -2.78
C LYS A 173 16.72 -16.68 -2.34
N LEU A 174 15.39 -16.54 -2.17
CA LEU A 174 14.72 -15.29 -1.81
C LEU A 174 13.62 -15.57 -0.81
N ILE A 175 13.61 -14.82 0.32
CA ILE A 175 12.50 -14.79 1.27
C ILE A 175 11.90 -13.40 1.24
N ILE A 176 10.57 -13.31 1.02
CA ILE A 176 9.82 -12.06 0.99
C ILE A 176 8.95 -11.96 2.23
N ALA A 177 9.17 -10.90 3.03
CA ALA A 177 8.26 -10.48 4.08
C ALA A 177 7.47 -9.23 3.63
N GLY A 178 6.35 -8.97 4.32
CA GLY A 178 5.44 -7.89 4.01
C GLY A 178 4.05 -8.41 3.65
N ALA A 179 3.04 -7.60 3.91
CA ALA A 179 1.66 -8.04 3.76
C ALA A 179 0.72 -6.91 3.34
N SER A 180 -0.36 -7.29 2.66
CA SER A 180 -1.46 -6.40 2.26
C SER A 180 -2.62 -6.38 3.26
N ALA A 181 -2.73 -7.39 4.14
CA ALA A 181 -3.84 -7.54 5.07
C ALA A 181 -3.43 -8.10 6.45
N TYR A 182 -2.20 -7.88 6.87
CA TYR A 182 -1.71 -8.30 8.17
C TYR A 182 -1.69 -7.10 9.14
N PRO A 183 -2.50 -7.11 10.22
CA PRO A 183 -2.68 -5.95 11.07
C PRO A 183 -1.62 -5.79 12.18
N ARG A 184 -0.71 -6.75 12.36
CA ARG A 184 0.31 -6.71 13.41
C ARG A 184 1.69 -6.31 12.88
N ALA A 185 2.56 -5.90 13.78
CA ALA A 185 3.95 -5.64 13.45
C ALA A 185 4.66 -6.94 13.01
N ILE A 186 5.52 -6.81 12.01
CA ILE A 186 6.38 -7.91 11.54
C ILE A 186 7.77 -7.70 12.11
N ASP A 187 8.35 -8.74 12.72
CA ASP A 187 9.74 -8.72 13.18
C ASP A 187 10.69 -8.95 12.01
N PHE A 188 11.11 -7.83 11.39
CA PHE A 188 12.04 -7.86 10.25
C PHE A 188 13.44 -8.38 10.62
N LYS A 189 13.85 -8.17 11.88
CA LYS A 189 15.15 -8.70 12.33
C LYS A 189 15.12 -10.21 12.36
N LEU A 190 14.07 -10.79 12.93
CA LEU A 190 13.93 -12.24 13.02
C LEU A 190 13.79 -12.89 11.64
N PHE A 191 13.08 -12.23 10.70
CA PHE A 191 13.04 -12.66 9.29
C PHE A 191 14.42 -12.63 8.64
N ALA A 192 15.20 -11.56 8.87
CA ALA A 192 16.58 -11.47 8.36
C ALA A 192 17.45 -12.61 8.88
N ASP A 193 17.39 -12.88 10.20
CA ASP A 193 18.12 -13.98 10.84
C ASP A 193 17.75 -15.33 10.18
N ILE A 194 16.45 -15.58 9.93
CA ILE A 194 15.97 -16.80 9.26
C ILE A 194 16.49 -16.90 7.82
N ALA A 195 16.40 -15.82 7.05
CA ALA A 195 16.83 -15.81 5.65
C ALA A 195 18.33 -16.04 5.53
N HIS A 196 19.12 -15.32 6.31
CA HIS A 196 20.58 -15.43 6.28
C HIS A 196 21.09 -16.77 6.81
N GLU A 197 20.38 -17.42 7.75
CA GLU A 197 20.69 -18.77 8.24
C GLU A 197 20.70 -19.82 7.12
N VAL A 198 19.90 -19.64 6.08
CA VAL A 198 19.84 -20.53 4.91
C VAL A 198 20.50 -19.94 3.66
N GLY A 199 21.19 -18.80 3.76
CA GLY A 199 21.88 -18.15 2.65
C GLY A 199 20.94 -17.48 1.62
N ALA A 200 19.69 -17.22 2.00
CA ALA A 200 18.72 -16.53 1.15
C ALA A 200 18.89 -15.00 1.22
N VAL A 201 18.59 -14.30 0.12
CA VAL A 201 18.40 -12.84 0.14
C VAL A 201 17.10 -12.54 0.87
N PHE A 202 17.12 -11.58 1.80
CA PHE A 202 15.93 -11.12 2.50
C PHE A 202 15.36 -9.85 1.86
N MET A 203 14.15 -9.95 1.35
CA MET A 203 13.40 -8.84 0.77
C MET A 203 12.19 -8.48 1.62
N VAL A 204 11.95 -7.19 1.81
CA VAL A 204 10.71 -6.70 2.43
C VAL A 204 9.93 -5.86 1.45
N ASP A 205 8.68 -6.23 1.17
CA ASP A 205 7.70 -5.37 0.53
C ASP A 205 6.98 -4.55 1.61
N MET A 206 7.42 -3.29 1.80
CA MET A 206 6.83 -2.40 2.80
C MET A 206 5.71 -1.52 2.24
N ALA A 207 5.15 -1.85 1.08
CA ALA A 207 4.19 -1.00 0.36
C ALA A 207 3.05 -0.47 1.24
N HIS A 208 2.48 -1.30 2.10
CA HIS A 208 1.38 -0.90 2.97
C HIS A 208 1.81 0.02 4.10
N ILE A 209 3.02 -0.14 4.62
CA ILE A 209 3.51 0.58 5.81
C ILE A 209 4.53 1.68 5.50
N ALA A 210 4.87 1.90 4.23
CA ALA A 210 5.96 2.83 3.85
C ALA A 210 5.80 4.24 4.44
N GLY A 211 4.58 4.78 4.47
CA GLY A 211 4.32 6.07 5.10
C GLY A 211 4.48 6.04 6.62
N LEU A 212 4.14 4.91 7.26
CA LEU A 212 4.33 4.75 8.70
C LEU A 212 5.82 4.63 9.05
N VAL A 213 6.60 3.95 8.22
CA VAL A 213 8.06 3.87 8.33
C VAL A 213 8.69 5.25 8.14
N ALA A 214 8.34 5.97 7.08
CA ALA A 214 8.84 7.32 6.82
C ALA A 214 8.53 8.31 7.96
N GLY A 215 7.33 8.21 8.55
CA GLY A 215 6.91 9.03 9.69
C GLY A 215 7.38 8.53 11.05
N GLY A 216 8.10 7.40 11.14
CA GLY A 216 8.58 6.82 12.40
C GLY A 216 7.51 6.20 13.28
N ALA A 217 6.33 5.88 12.71
CA ALA A 217 5.21 5.24 13.43
C ALA A 217 5.22 3.69 13.31
N HIS A 218 6.16 3.13 12.55
CA HIS A 218 6.40 1.69 12.40
C HIS A 218 7.90 1.43 12.27
N MET A 219 8.35 0.26 12.73
CA MET A 219 9.74 -0.18 12.59
C MET A 219 10.14 -0.21 11.10
N SER A 220 11.31 0.35 10.79
CA SER A 220 11.87 0.31 9.43
C SER A 220 12.45 -1.08 9.14
N PRO A 221 12.15 -1.66 7.95
CA PRO A 221 12.82 -2.87 7.50
C PRO A 221 14.24 -2.62 6.96
N VAL A 222 14.55 -1.38 6.55
CA VAL A 222 15.79 -1.03 5.83
C VAL A 222 17.07 -1.46 6.56
N PRO A 223 17.19 -1.36 7.89
CA PRO A 223 18.40 -1.82 8.60
C PRO A 223 18.61 -3.34 8.57
N TYR A 224 17.57 -4.12 8.29
CA TYR A 224 17.58 -5.58 8.41
C TYR A 224 17.52 -6.28 7.05
N ALA A 225 16.73 -5.74 6.12
CA ALA A 225 16.56 -6.32 4.80
C ALA A 225 17.74 -6.04 3.87
N ASP A 226 18.03 -6.96 2.97
CA ASP A 226 18.98 -6.75 1.88
C ASP A 226 18.37 -5.83 0.81
N ILE A 227 17.05 -6.02 0.55
CA ILE A 227 16.29 -5.26 -0.43
C ILE A 227 14.93 -4.92 0.16
N VAL A 228 14.49 -3.69 -0.07
CA VAL A 228 13.15 -3.24 0.30
C VAL A 228 12.45 -2.69 -0.93
N THR A 229 11.23 -3.15 -1.20
CA THR A 229 10.37 -2.58 -2.24
C THR A 229 9.21 -1.84 -1.61
N THR A 230 8.64 -0.90 -2.34
CA THR A 230 7.44 -0.19 -1.90
C THR A 230 6.63 0.35 -3.06
N THR A 231 5.35 0.61 -2.80
CA THR A 231 4.54 1.56 -3.58
C THR A 231 4.68 2.96 -3.00
N THR A 232 4.29 3.97 -3.77
CA THR A 232 4.35 5.37 -3.32
C THR A 232 2.98 5.96 -2.97
N HIS A 233 1.87 5.26 -3.25
CA HIS A 233 0.50 5.80 -3.23
C HIS A 233 -0.40 5.31 -2.08
N LYS A 234 0.12 4.49 -1.13
CA LYS A 234 -0.67 4.00 0.02
C LYS A 234 -0.46 4.93 1.22
N THR A 235 0.03 4.41 2.34
CA THR A 235 0.32 5.25 3.52
C THR A 235 1.33 6.36 3.23
N LEU A 236 2.19 6.21 2.22
CA LEU A 236 3.15 7.26 1.81
C LEU A 236 2.49 8.44 1.10
N ARG A 237 1.26 8.31 0.60
CA ARG A 237 0.44 9.41 0.10
C ARG A 237 0.96 10.11 -1.17
N GLY A 238 1.76 9.40 -1.98
CA GLY A 238 2.35 9.90 -3.21
C GLY A 238 1.59 9.48 -4.49
N PRO A 239 2.24 9.65 -5.65
CA PRO A 239 1.69 9.19 -6.92
C PRO A 239 1.65 7.67 -6.99
N ARG A 240 0.82 7.11 -7.88
CA ARG A 240 0.86 5.68 -8.18
C ARG A 240 2.18 5.33 -8.84
N GLY A 241 2.97 4.50 -8.17
CA GLY A 241 4.29 4.11 -8.59
C GLY A 241 4.94 3.13 -7.59
N GLY A 242 6.18 2.74 -7.85
CA GLY A 242 6.99 1.90 -6.99
C GLY A 242 8.41 2.42 -6.83
N MET A 243 9.13 1.89 -5.85
CA MET A 243 10.57 2.13 -5.62
C MET A 243 11.24 0.85 -5.10
N ILE A 244 12.54 0.77 -5.31
CA ILE A 244 13.41 -0.25 -4.73
C ILE A 244 14.47 0.47 -3.91
N LEU A 245 14.66 0.04 -2.67
CA LEU A 245 15.73 0.45 -1.78
C LEU A 245 16.59 -0.79 -1.48
N ALA A 246 17.89 -0.64 -1.32
CA ALA A 246 18.74 -1.80 -1.05
C ALA A 246 20.09 -1.39 -0.42
N ARG A 247 20.86 -2.39 -0.05
CA ARG A 247 22.30 -2.25 0.19
C ARG A 247 22.99 -2.02 -1.15
N GLU A 248 24.10 -1.28 -1.14
CA GLU A 248 24.82 -0.85 -2.35
C GLU A 248 25.29 -2.04 -3.21
N GLU A 249 25.64 -3.16 -2.61
CA GLU A 249 26.09 -4.37 -3.31
C GLU A 249 25.10 -4.93 -4.34
N PHE A 250 23.78 -4.67 -4.16
CA PHE A 250 22.72 -5.09 -5.07
C PHE A 250 22.45 -4.10 -6.20
N ALA A 251 22.99 -2.87 -6.12
CA ALA A 251 22.65 -1.75 -7.01
C ALA A 251 22.73 -2.12 -8.49
N LYS A 252 23.86 -2.72 -8.93
CA LYS A 252 24.06 -3.08 -10.34
C LYS A 252 23.03 -4.08 -10.85
N LYS A 253 22.72 -5.12 -10.06
CA LYS A 253 21.75 -6.16 -10.44
C LYS A 253 20.33 -5.58 -10.50
N LEU A 254 19.95 -4.77 -9.50
CA LEU A 254 18.62 -4.17 -9.39
C LEU A 254 18.38 -3.15 -10.52
N ASN A 255 19.35 -2.30 -10.82
CA ASN A 255 19.27 -1.39 -11.96
C ASN A 255 19.06 -2.16 -13.28
N SER A 256 19.79 -3.25 -13.50
CA SER A 256 19.61 -4.10 -14.67
C SER A 256 18.26 -4.83 -14.68
N GLY A 257 17.75 -5.22 -13.52
CA GLY A 257 16.43 -5.82 -13.37
C GLY A 257 15.29 -4.86 -13.69
N VAL A 258 15.45 -3.56 -13.38
CA VAL A 258 14.50 -2.52 -13.78
C VAL A 258 14.65 -2.21 -15.26
N PHE A 259 15.81 -1.73 -15.68
CA PHE A 259 16.10 -1.39 -17.06
C PHE A 259 17.43 -2.08 -17.52
N PRO A 260 17.41 -2.86 -18.59
CA PRO A 260 16.31 -3.15 -19.52
C PRO A 260 15.44 -4.35 -19.12
N GLY A 261 15.59 -4.91 -17.90
CA GLY A 261 15.03 -6.20 -17.52
C GLY A 261 13.50 -6.26 -17.56
N THR A 262 12.81 -5.28 -16.98
CA THR A 262 11.34 -5.28 -16.84
C THR A 262 10.66 -4.06 -17.43
N GLN A 263 11.39 -2.98 -17.71
CA GLN A 263 10.88 -1.71 -18.20
C GLN A 263 11.76 -1.13 -19.30
N GLY A 264 11.16 -0.24 -20.13
CA GLY A 264 11.84 0.68 -21.03
C GLY A 264 11.97 2.07 -20.40
N GLY A 265 11.46 3.12 -21.08
CA GLY A 265 11.54 4.49 -20.60
C GLY A 265 10.82 4.71 -19.26
N PRO A 266 11.45 5.38 -18.29
CA PRO A 266 10.83 5.75 -17.04
C PRO A 266 9.76 6.82 -17.21
N LEU A 267 8.83 6.91 -16.26
CA LEU A 267 7.79 7.92 -16.23
C LEU A 267 8.29 9.15 -15.47
N GLU A 268 8.96 10.07 -16.16
CA GLU A 268 9.65 11.20 -15.52
C GLU A 268 8.71 12.14 -14.75
N HIS A 269 7.47 12.32 -15.23
CA HIS A 269 6.41 13.05 -14.52
C HIS A 269 6.00 12.37 -13.21
N ILE A 270 6.02 11.04 -13.15
CA ILE A 270 5.77 10.28 -11.91
C ILE A 270 6.97 10.32 -11.00
N ILE A 271 8.21 10.28 -11.53
CA ILE A 271 9.44 10.43 -10.72
C ILE A 271 9.47 11.82 -10.06
N ALA A 272 9.11 12.87 -10.79
CA ALA A 272 8.98 14.22 -10.21
C ALA A 272 7.91 14.25 -9.09
N ALA A 273 6.78 13.61 -9.29
CA ALA A 273 5.74 13.50 -8.26
C ALA A 273 6.19 12.67 -7.04
N LYS A 274 7.00 11.60 -7.25
CA LYS A 274 7.66 10.87 -6.14
C LYS A 274 8.62 11.78 -5.37
N ALA A 275 9.38 12.63 -6.07
CA ALA A 275 10.28 13.59 -5.43
C ALA A 275 9.52 14.60 -4.56
N VAL A 276 8.33 15.05 -4.97
CA VAL A 276 7.43 15.89 -4.15
C VAL A 276 6.95 15.10 -2.93
N CYS A 277 6.41 13.91 -3.14
CA CYS A 277 5.92 13.03 -2.08
C CYS A 277 6.99 12.77 -1.00
N LEU A 278 8.23 12.46 -1.40
CA LEU A 278 9.34 12.21 -0.47
C LEU A 278 9.74 13.49 0.29
N LYS A 279 9.64 14.67 -0.35
CA LYS A 279 9.83 15.94 0.36
C LYS A 279 8.79 16.15 1.45
N GLU A 280 7.52 15.85 1.15
CA GLU A 280 6.43 15.90 2.13
C GLU A 280 6.63 14.86 3.25
N ALA A 281 7.05 13.63 2.90
CA ALA A 281 7.27 12.56 3.87
C ALA A 281 8.38 12.85 4.89
N MET A 282 9.34 13.69 4.56
CA MET A 282 10.40 14.15 5.47
C MET A 282 9.98 15.34 6.35
N ALA A 283 8.81 15.93 6.12
CA ALA A 283 8.36 17.09 6.90
C ALA A 283 7.79 16.65 8.28
N PRO A 284 7.88 17.51 9.33
CA PRO A 284 7.36 17.19 10.67
C PRO A 284 5.86 16.86 10.69
N GLU A 285 5.08 17.50 9.82
CA GLU A 285 3.65 17.29 9.68
C GLU A 285 3.32 15.86 9.23
N PHE A 286 4.19 15.26 8.41
CA PHE A 286 4.03 13.89 7.97
C PHE A 286 4.25 12.89 9.11
N LYS A 287 5.18 13.17 10.02
CA LYS A 287 5.36 12.39 11.24
C LYS A 287 4.08 12.39 12.08
N THR A 288 3.48 13.56 12.28
CA THR A 288 2.20 13.70 12.98
C THR A 288 1.10 12.90 12.29
N TYR A 289 1.00 12.98 10.96
CA TYR A 289 0.05 12.20 10.17
C TYR A 289 0.25 10.68 10.39
N ALA A 290 1.46 10.17 10.26
CA ALA A 290 1.75 8.73 10.40
C ALA A 290 1.36 8.19 11.78
N HIS A 291 1.68 8.91 12.86
CA HIS A 291 1.27 8.55 14.21
C HIS A 291 -0.24 8.62 14.41
N ASN A 292 -0.91 9.61 13.83
CA ASN A 292 -2.37 9.71 13.86
C ASN A 292 -3.04 8.55 13.12
N VAL A 293 -2.50 8.10 11.99
CA VAL A 293 -3.02 6.93 11.27
C VAL A 293 -3.06 5.69 12.17
N VAL A 294 -1.97 5.41 12.88
CA VAL A 294 -1.90 4.25 13.80
C VAL A 294 -2.84 4.44 14.99
N ARG A 295 -2.91 5.65 15.56
CA ARG A 295 -3.82 5.96 16.67
C ARG A 295 -5.29 5.78 16.25
N ASN A 296 -5.67 6.34 15.13
CA ASN A 296 -7.00 6.22 14.54
C ASN A 296 -7.37 4.76 14.29
N ALA A 297 -6.42 3.96 13.77
CA ALA A 297 -6.63 2.53 13.55
C ALA A 297 -6.90 1.77 14.86
N LYS A 298 -6.17 2.07 15.93
CA LYS A 298 -6.39 1.46 17.25
C LYS A 298 -7.76 1.83 17.82
N VAL A 299 -8.15 3.11 17.72
CA VAL A 299 -9.46 3.57 18.19
C VAL A 299 -10.59 2.93 17.39
N MET A 300 -10.47 2.88 16.07
CA MET A 300 -11.47 2.22 15.22
C MET A 300 -11.57 0.72 15.50
N ALA A 301 -10.44 0.04 15.70
CA ALA A 301 -10.41 -1.38 16.05
C ALA A 301 -11.13 -1.65 17.38
N GLN A 302 -10.86 -0.83 18.41
CA GLN A 302 -11.53 -0.94 19.69
C GLN A 302 -13.05 -0.67 19.58
N ALA A 303 -13.43 0.36 18.83
CA ALA A 303 -14.85 0.68 18.61
C ALA A 303 -15.58 -0.43 17.84
N LEU A 304 -14.94 -1.07 16.85
CA LEU A 304 -15.52 -2.23 16.17
C LEU A 304 -15.71 -3.43 17.09
N LEU A 305 -14.76 -3.70 18.01
CA LEU A 305 -14.92 -4.74 19.03
C LEU A 305 -16.09 -4.45 19.97
N GLU A 306 -16.24 -3.20 20.42
CA GLU A 306 -17.38 -2.75 21.24
C GLU A 306 -18.71 -2.87 20.51
N GLU A 307 -18.69 -2.70 19.19
CA GLU A 307 -19.84 -2.95 18.30
C GLU A 307 -20.02 -4.43 17.95
N GLY A 308 -19.28 -5.36 18.56
CA GLY A 308 -19.45 -6.78 18.42
C GLY A 308 -18.87 -7.41 17.15
N PHE A 309 -17.94 -6.73 16.48
CA PHE A 309 -17.12 -7.36 15.45
C PHE A 309 -16.03 -8.22 16.07
N ASP A 310 -15.67 -9.29 15.39
CA ASP A 310 -14.43 -10.00 15.64
C ASP A 310 -13.30 -9.43 14.77
N LEU A 311 -12.10 -9.27 15.36
CA LEU A 311 -10.88 -8.89 14.64
C LEU A 311 -9.92 -10.07 14.64
N VAL A 312 -9.44 -10.45 13.47
CA VAL A 312 -8.62 -11.65 13.22
C VAL A 312 -7.42 -11.78 14.19
N THR A 313 -6.82 -10.66 14.60
CA THR A 313 -5.71 -10.64 15.58
C THR A 313 -6.06 -9.91 16.87
N GLY A 314 -7.34 -9.68 17.15
CA GLY A 314 -7.82 -8.94 18.32
C GLY A 314 -7.47 -7.45 18.34
N GLY A 315 -6.96 -6.88 17.23
CA GLY A 315 -6.59 -5.47 17.14
C GLY A 315 -5.59 -5.16 16.04
N THR A 316 -4.90 -4.01 16.13
CA THR A 316 -3.94 -3.58 15.11
C THR A 316 -2.74 -2.83 15.71
N ASP A 317 -1.58 -2.96 15.06
CA ASP A 317 -0.35 -2.20 15.34
C ASP A 317 -0.02 -1.20 14.23
N ASN A 318 -0.79 -1.19 13.13
CA ASN A 318 -0.53 -0.35 11.96
C ASN A 318 -1.78 0.44 11.51
N HIS A 319 -1.99 0.61 10.21
CA HIS A 319 -3.05 1.44 9.61
C HIS A 319 -4.31 0.67 9.24
N LEU A 320 -4.33 -0.65 9.41
CA LEU A 320 -5.44 -1.49 8.96
C LEU A 320 -5.89 -2.49 10.04
N MET A 321 -7.11 -2.96 9.91
CA MET A 321 -7.66 -4.08 10.65
C MET A 321 -8.37 -5.03 9.69
N LEU A 322 -8.41 -6.30 10.07
CA LEU A 322 -9.10 -7.37 9.34
C LEU A 322 -10.19 -7.94 10.26
N THR A 323 -11.45 -7.81 9.83
CA THR A 323 -12.59 -8.31 10.59
C THR A 323 -12.95 -9.73 10.18
N ASP A 324 -13.44 -10.52 11.12
CA ASP A 324 -14.15 -11.78 10.86
C ASP A 324 -15.66 -11.53 11.01
N LEU A 325 -16.41 -11.72 9.94
CA LEU A 325 -17.86 -11.45 9.89
C LEU A 325 -18.72 -12.69 10.16
N ARG A 326 -18.13 -13.86 10.38
CA ARG A 326 -18.86 -15.10 10.62
C ARG A 326 -19.78 -15.01 11.83
N PRO A 327 -19.39 -14.40 12.98
CA PRO A 327 -20.30 -14.22 14.11
C PRO A 327 -21.50 -13.33 13.82
N MET A 328 -21.38 -12.42 12.85
CA MET A 328 -22.46 -11.52 12.43
C MET A 328 -23.36 -12.12 11.34
N ASN A 329 -23.05 -13.33 10.87
CA ASN A 329 -23.79 -14.04 9.82
C ASN A 329 -23.96 -13.22 8.52
N ILE A 330 -22.93 -12.44 8.14
CA ILE A 330 -22.86 -11.65 6.90
C ILE A 330 -21.55 -11.96 6.19
N THR A 331 -21.54 -11.91 4.86
CA THR A 331 -20.32 -12.11 4.07
C THR A 331 -19.57 -10.81 3.82
N GLY A 332 -18.26 -10.90 3.54
CA GLY A 332 -17.45 -9.73 3.18
C GLY A 332 -17.98 -9.01 1.94
N LYS A 333 -18.45 -9.78 0.93
CA LYS A 333 -19.07 -9.21 -0.28
C LYS A 333 -20.33 -8.42 0.04
N GLU A 334 -21.17 -8.96 0.90
CA GLU A 334 -22.44 -8.31 1.25
C GLU A 334 -22.19 -7.02 2.03
N LEU A 335 -21.34 -7.06 3.06
CA LEU A 335 -21.01 -5.85 3.83
C LEU A 335 -20.34 -4.79 2.94
N GLN A 336 -19.42 -5.18 2.04
CA GLN A 336 -18.83 -4.27 1.08
C GLN A 336 -19.89 -3.54 0.24
N ILE A 337 -20.87 -4.25 -0.31
CA ILE A 337 -21.94 -3.67 -1.15
C ILE A 337 -22.83 -2.73 -0.33
N ARG A 338 -23.21 -3.12 0.88
CA ARG A 338 -24.05 -2.30 1.77
C ARG A 338 -23.32 -1.02 2.21
N CYS A 339 -22.03 -1.13 2.55
CA CYS A 339 -21.20 0.03 2.92
C CYS A 339 -21.02 0.98 1.73
N ASP A 340 -20.76 0.46 0.52
CA ASP A 340 -20.61 1.27 -0.69
C ASP A 340 -21.88 2.06 -1.00
N PHE A 341 -23.06 1.44 -0.82
CA PHE A 341 -24.35 2.12 -0.92
C PHE A 341 -24.52 3.25 0.11
N ASN A 342 -23.92 3.11 1.27
CA ASN A 342 -23.90 4.11 2.34
C ASN A 342 -22.73 5.10 2.24
N HIS A 343 -22.06 5.17 1.10
CA HIS A 343 -20.89 6.02 0.84
C HIS A 343 -19.69 5.74 1.76
N ILE A 344 -19.54 4.49 2.21
CA ILE A 344 -18.39 4.00 2.97
C ILE A 344 -17.68 2.96 2.11
N THR A 345 -16.52 3.32 1.56
CA THR A 345 -15.76 2.46 0.66
C THR A 345 -14.77 1.59 1.45
N LEU A 346 -14.94 0.28 1.41
CA LEU A 346 -14.04 -0.72 2.00
C LEU A 346 -13.96 -1.95 1.07
N ASN A 347 -13.08 -2.90 1.35
CA ASN A 347 -12.98 -4.09 0.53
C ASN A 347 -13.23 -5.39 1.31
N LYS A 348 -13.94 -6.32 0.67
CA LYS A 348 -13.98 -7.71 1.13
C LYS A 348 -12.57 -8.29 1.15
N ASN A 349 -12.29 -9.13 2.14
CA ASN A 349 -10.99 -9.75 2.32
C ASN A 349 -11.14 -11.16 2.93
N ALA A 350 -10.37 -12.12 2.40
CA ALA A 350 -10.29 -13.42 3.04
C ALA A 350 -9.68 -13.32 4.44
N ILE A 351 -10.12 -14.18 5.34
CA ILE A 351 -9.53 -14.37 6.66
C ILE A 351 -8.70 -15.66 6.69
N PRO A 352 -7.77 -15.86 7.63
CA PRO A 352 -7.05 -17.12 7.76
C PRO A 352 -8.02 -18.31 7.89
N GLY A 353 -7.82 -19.34 7.07
CA GLY A 353 -8.74 -20.48 7.03
C GLY A 353 -10.14 -20.18 6.52
N ASP A 354 -10.32 -19.17 5.70
CA ASP A 354 -11.62 -18.71 5.20
C ASP A 354 -12.39 -19.83 4.48
N PRO A 355 -13.61 -20.21 4.94
CA PRO A 355 -14.42 -21.23 4.29
C PRO A 355 -15.06 -20.73 2.98
N GLN A 356 -15.09 -19.43 2.73
CA GLN A 356 -15.71 -18.82 1.56
C GLN A 356 -14.74 -18.74 0.37
N LYS A 357 -15.32 -18.70 -0.83
CA LYS A 357 -14.53 -18.43 -2.06
C LYS A 357 -13.97 -16.99 -2.05
N PRO A 358 -12.84 -16.72 -2.71
CA PRO A 358 -12.24 -15.38 -2.78
C PRO A 358 -13.17 -14.29 -3.33
N SER A 359 -14.18 -14.65 -4.11
CA SER A 359 -15.19 -13.72 -4.65
C SER A 359 -16.25 -13.31 -3.63
N VAL A 360 -16.34 -14.00 -2.48
CA VAL A 360 -17.35 -13.79 -1.41
C VAL A 360 -16.67 -13.31 -0.14
N THR A 361 -15.72 -14.07 0.41
CA THR A 361 -14.96 -13.88 1.64
C THR A 361 -15.80 -13.82 2.92
N SER A 362 -15.18 -14.13 4.06
CA SER A 362 -15.80 -14.04 5.38
C SER A 362 -15.39 -12.78 6.15
N GLY A 363 -14.57 -11.91 5.58
CA GLY A 363 -14.10 -10.69 6.24
C GLY A 363 -14.10 -9.47 5.34
N VAL A 364 -13.85 -8.33 5.97
CA VAL A 364 -13.53 -7.06 5.31
C VAL A 364 -12.25 -6.48 5.90
N ARG A 365 -11.47 -5.80 5.06
CA ARG A 365 -10.30 -5.04 5.48
C ARG A 365 -10.69 -3.57 5.54
N ILE A 366 -10.33 -2.92 6.66
CA ILE A 366 -10.61 -1.51 6.93
C ILE A 366 -9.27 -0.81 7.20
N GLY A 367 -9.05 0.36 6.63
CA GLY A 367 -7.85 1.17 6.83
C GLY A 367 -8.18 2.62 7.16
N THR A 368 -7.25 3.29 7.83
CA THR A 368 -7.45 4.67 8.33
C THR A 368 -6.59 5.72 7.65
N ALA A 369 -5.75 5.35 6.69
CA ALA A 369 -4.80 6.29 6.08
C ALA A 369 -5.50 7.46 5.36
N ALA A 370 -6.48 7.17 4.51
CA ALA A 370 -7.19 8.17 3.71
C ALA A 370 -8.02 9.12 4.59
N VAL A 371 -8.80 8.60 5.53
CA VAL A 371 -9.61 9.42 6.45
C VAL A 371 -8.74 10.26 7.37
N THR A 372 -7.56 9.77 7.81
CA THR A 372 -6.59 10.56 8.56
C THR A 372 -5.98 11.68 7.72
N THR A 373 -5.67 11.43 6.45
CA THR A 373 -5.20 12.47 5.52
C THR A 373 -6.24 13.57 5.36
N ARG A 374 -7.54 13.21 5.36
CA ARG A 374 -8.66 14.14 5.29
C ARG A 374 -8.81 14.98 6.56
N GLY A 375 -8.20 14.57 7.69
CA GLY A 375 -8.18 15.30 8.96
C GLY A 375 -9.09 14.72 10.04
N LEU A 376 -9.68 13.54 9.80
CA LEU A 376 -10.52 12.89 10.80
C LEU A 376 -9.68 12.41 11.99
N GLY A 377 -10.25 12.48 13.19
CA GLY A 377 -9.66 12.08 14.45
C GLY A 377 -10.38 10.92 15.12
N GLU A 378 -10.06 10.71 16.39
CA GLU A 378 -10.52 9.56 17.18
C GLU A 378 -12.05 9.48 17.30
N GLU A 379 -12.73 10.64 17.46
CA GLU A 379 -14.19 10.66 17.60
C GLU A 379 -14.89 10.25 16.28
N GLU A 380 -14.35 10.69 15.15
CA GLU A 380 -14.88 10.28 13.86
C GLU A 380 -14.62 8.77 13.60
N MET A 381 -13.52 8.21 14.13
CA MET A 381 -13.27 6.76 14.04
C MET A 381 -14.35 5.94 14.75
N LYS A 382 -14.80 6.37 15.92
CA LYS A 382 -15.91 5.73 16.65
C LYS A 382 -17.23 5.85 15.88
N GLN A 383 -17.52 7.02 15.33
CA GLN A 383 -18.73 7.24 14.53
C GLN A 383 -18.74 6.36 13.27
N ILE A 384 -17.59 6.23 12.58
CA ILE A 384 -17.46 5.38 11.39
C ILE A 384 -17.63 3.90 11.77
N ALA A 385 -17.02 3.45 12.87
CA ALA A 385 -17.20 2.08 13.36
C ALA A 385 -18.67 1.77 13.63
N ARG A 386 -19.39 2.68 14.27
CA ARG A 386 -20.84 2.57 14.48
C ARG A 386 -21.61 2.51 13.15
N CYS A 387 -21.28 3.38 12.18
CA CYS A 387 -21.92 3.35 10.85
C CYS A 387 -21.73 2.00 10.15
N VAL A 388 -20.52 1.43 10.20
CA VAL A 388 -20.24 0.09 9.66
C VAL A 388 -21.05 -0.98 10.38
N ALA A 389 -21.18 -0.89 11.72
CA ALA A 389 -21.93 -1.84 12.52
C ALA A 389 -23.44 -1.79 12.24
N LEU A 390 -24.03 -0.60 12.17
CA LEU A 390 -25.42 -0.40 11.79
C LEU A 390 -25.69 -0.95 10.40
N THR A 391 -24.82 -0.66 9.42
CA THR A 391 -24.90 -1.18 8.06
C THR A 391 -24.84 -2.71 8.00
N ALA A 392 -24.04 -3.34 8.89
CA ALA A 392 -23.94 -4.79 8.94
C ALA A 392 -25.19 -5.45 9.52
N ARG A 393 -25.75 -4.88 10.60
CA ARG A 393 -26.84 -5.48 11.38
C ARG A 393 -28.23 -5.24 10.77
N ASP A 394 -28.51 -4.01 10.35
CA ASP A 394 -29.83 -3.59 9.84
C ASP A 394 -29.65 -2.53 8.75
N PHE A 395 -29.31 -3.01 7.57
CA PHE A 395 -29.03 -2.13 6.43
C PHE A 395 -30.23 -1.25 6.05
N GLU A 396 -31.41 -1.83 5.96
CA GLU A 396 -32.62 -1.10 5.49
C GLU A 396 -33.12 -0.11 6.53
N GLY A 397 -33.13 -0.50 7.81
CA GLY A 397 -33.66 0.32 8.89
C GLY A 397 -32.73 1.48 9.28
N THR A 398 -31.41 1.34 9.03
CA THR A 398 -30.41 2.35 9.46
C THR A 398 -29.81 3.18 8.34
N GLN A 399 -30.15 2.89 7.09
CA GLN A 399 -29.56 3.54 5.91
C GLN A 399 -29.60 5.07 5.97
N ALA A 400 -30.76 5.66 6.30
CA ALA A 400 -30.92 7.10 6.37
C ALA A 400 -30.03 7.73 7.46
N GLU A 401 -29.92 7.09 8.64
CA GLU A 401 -29.06 7.53 9.73
C GLU A 401 -27.59 7.50 9.33
N VAL A 402 -27.16 6.37 8.71
CA VAL A 402 -25.77 6.19 8.30
C VAL A 402 -25.39 7.20 7.22
N GLN A 403 -26.20 7.36 6.18
CA GLN A 403 -25.93 8.32 5.11
C GLN A 403 -25.89 9.77 5.63
N ALA A 404 -26.78 10.14 6.54
CA ALA A 404 -26.77 11.47 7.17
C ALA A 404 -25.48 11.69 7.97
N THR A 405 -25.02 10.68 8.75
CA THR A 405 -23.78 10.77 9.52
C THR A 405 -22.55 10.88 8.59
N VAL A 406 -22.49 10.09 7.53
CA VAL A 406 -21.41 10.17 6.53
C VAL A 406 -21.36 11.55 5.87
N ALA A 407 -22.52 12.08 5.46
CA ALA A 407 -22.61 13.40 4.85
C ALA A 407 -22.16 14.52 5.83
N GLU A 408 -22.52 14.42 7.11
CA GLU A 408 -22.07 15.38 8.14
C GLU A 408 -20.54 15.33 8.32
N ILE A 409 -19.95 14.13 8.45
CA ILE A 409 -18.50 13.97 8.55
C ILE A 409 -17.82 14.56 7.33
N CYS A 410 -18.30 14.24 6.11
CA CYS A 410 -17.74 14.75 4.87
C CYS A 410 -17.81 16.27 4.77
N ARG A 411 -18.87 16.88 5.23
CA ARG A 411 -19.04 18.35 5.29
C ARG A 411 -18.11 19.01 6.31
N LYS A 412 -17.90 18.38 7.47
CA LYS A 412 -17.00 18.86 8.54
C LYS A 412 -15.52 18.78 8.13
N PHE A 413 -15.17 17.77 7.32
CA PHE A 413 -13.81 17.52 6.83
C PHE A 413 -13.78 17.53 5.30
N PRO A 414 -13.96 18.68 4.66
CA PRO A 414 -13.99 18.75 3.21
C PRO A 414 -12.60 18.47 2.60
N MET A 415 -12.60 17.91 1.40
CA MET A 415 -11.40 17.66 0.62
C MET A 415 -11.08 18.81 -0.32
N TYR A 416 -9.80 19.13 -0.49
CA TYR A 416 -9.31 20.03 -1.54
C TYR A 416 -10.02 21.40 -1.53
N ILE A 417 -9.98 22.11 -0.42
CA ILE A 417 -10.57 23.44 -0.22
C ILE A 417 -9.63 24.53 -0.74
#